data_d528e40446f8a1210b04f005794390b3
#
_entry.id   d528e40446f8a1210b04f005794390b3
#
_cell.length_a   1.000
_cell.length_b   1.000
_cell.length_c   1.000
_cell.angle_alpha   90.00
_cell.angle_beta   90.00
_cell.angle_gamma   90.00
#
_symmetry.space_group_name_H-M   'P 1'
#
loop_
_entity.id
_entity.type
_entity.pdbx_description
1 polymer ?
#
loop_
_entity_poly.entity_id
_entity_poly.type
_entity_poly.pdbx_seq_one_letter_code
_entity_poly.pdbx_strand_id
1 'polypeptide(L)'
;MTKRLWRIIIGAALLATAVLLNLNNEWLQIALFIISYIIVGGDVVKRAVKNIFKGQVFDENFLMSIATIGAFFIGEYPEGVAVMLFYQVGELFQSYAVGKSRKSIASLMDIRPDYANVKKGDELVKVDPDEVQIGDIIVIKAGEKIPLDGKVIEGSSMIDTSALTGESIPREVEVGSDILSGCININGVITAEVTKEFGESTVSKILDLVENASSKKSNSEQFITKFARYYTPVVVIIAVFLAIIPPLVIDGATFSDWIYRALAFLVVSCPCALVISIPLSFFGGIGGASKKGILVKGSNYLEALAETEIVVFDKTGTLTKGVFNVQEIHPEGVSKEELLELTAYVESYSNHPISLSLKRAYGKEIDNGRISDVEEISGHGVIATVDGKKVMAGNIKLMKMMDIPYFKGELIGTAVHVAVNNKYIGYIVIADEVKPDSAQAIKELKAANIKQIVMLTGDNKSVGSKVAKELGVDKVYAELLPADKVEKLEELFSQKSTKGKLAFVGDGINDAPVLARADIGIAMGGLGSDAAIEAADIVIMTDEPSKIATAMKISKKTLKIAHQNIVFAIGIKIIVLILSAFGIATMWAAIFADVGVTIIAVLNAFRALNVKNL
;
A
#
# COMPACT_ATOMS: atom_id res chain seq x y z
N MET A 1 -26.59 14.59 -2.76
CA MET A 1 -26.98 14.40 -1.36
C MET A 1 -28.24 15.16 -0.97
N THR A 2 -28.30 16.47 -1.12
CA THR A 2 -29.43 17.32 -0.77
C THR A 2 -30.77 16.88 -1.38
N LYS A 3 -30.82 16.57 -2.67
CA LYS A 3 -32.06 16.12 -3.35
C LYS A 3 -32.63 14.82 -2.78
N ARG A 4 -31.77 13.84 -2.42
CA ARG A 4 -32.21 12.56 -1.84
C ARG A 4 -32.74 12.78 -0.41
N LEU A 5 -32.07 13.61 0.38
CA LEU A 5 -32.51 13.95 1.73
C LEU A 5 -33.89 14.60 1.74
N TRP A 6 -34.15 15.59 0.85
CA TRP A 6 -35.47 16.22 0.73
C TRP A 6 -36.57 15.23 0.34
N ARG A 7 -36.29 14.27 -0.55
CA ARG A 7 -37.26 13.21 -0.92
C ARG A 7 -37.61 12.32 0.26
N ILE A 8 -36.61 11.94 1.07
CA ILE A 8 -36.82 11.15 2.30
C ILE A 8 -37.69 11.95 3.30
N ILE A 9 -37.39 13.22 3.53
CA ILE A 9 -38.14 14.09 4.44
C ILE A 9 -39.60 14.26 3.98
N ILE A 10 -39.80 14.56 2.71
CA ILE A 10 -41.17 14.73 2.15
C ILE A 10 -41.93 13.42 2.22
N GLY A 11 -41.32 12.31 1.84
CA GLY A 11 -41.96 11.00 1.89
C GLY A 11 -42.30 10.58 3.34
N ALA A 12 -41.41 10.83 4.28
CA ALA A 12 -41.66 10.55 5.70
C ALA A 12 -42.80 11.42 6.26
N ALA A 13 -42.86 12.70 5.88
CA ALA A 13 -43.96 13.59 6.27
C ALA A 13 -45.30 13.12 5.70
N LEU A 14 -45.34 12.72 4.42
CA LEU A 14 -46.56 12.17 3.79
C LEU A 14 -47.00 10.87 4.44
N LEU A 15 -46.07 9.95 4.72
CA LEU A 15 -46.34 8.70 5.44
C LEU A 15 -46.93 8.99 6.82
N ALA A 16 -46.28 9.86 7.60
CA ALA A 16 -46.76 10.25 8.92
C ALA A 16 -48.16 10.89 8.84
N THR A 17 -48.41 11.74 7.88
CA THR A 17 -49.72 12.35 7.64
C THR A 17 -50.78 11.29 7.32
N ALA A 18 -50.48 10.35 6.42
CA ALA A 18 -51.40 9.28 6.05
C ALA A 18 -51.74 8.32 7.20
N VAL A 19 -50.78 8.08 8.12
CA VAL A 19 -50.98 7.17 9.28
C VAL A 19 -51.65 7.91 10.45
N LEU A 20 -51.26 9.16 10.75
CA LEU A 20 -51.74 9.89 11.94
C LEU A 20 -53.11 10.54 11.75
N LEU A 21 -53.47 10.97 10.55
CA LEU A 21 -54.72 11.71 10.34
C LEU A 21 -55.98 10.81 10.28
N ASN A 22 -55.81 9.50 10.27
CA ASN A 22 -56.90 8.51 10.27
C ASN A 22 -58.11 8.98 9.41
N LEU A 23 -57.83 9.31 8.12
CA LEU A 23 -58.77 9.96 7.23
C LEU A 23 -60.01 9.09 7.01
N ASN A 24 -61.21 9.62 7.21
CA ASN A 24 -62.47 8.95 7.00
C ASN A 24 -62.70 8.49 5.52
N ASN A 25 -61.80 8.79 4.62
CA ASN A 25 -61.83 8.41 3.23
C ASN A 25 -60.65 7.51 2.88
N GLU A 26 -60.90 6.23 2.77
CA GLU A 26 -59.88 5.20 2.44
C GLU A 26 -59.15 5.49 1.13
N TRP A 27 -59.84 6.00 0.11
CA TRP A 27 -59.24 6.31 -1.18
C TRP A 27 -58.20 7.45 -1.07
N LEU A 28 -58.47 8.45 -0.24
CA LEU A 28 -57.54 9.54 -0.01
C LEU A 28 -56.30 9.06 0.75
N GLN A 29 -56.49 8.17 1.70
CA GLN A 29 -55.40 7.57 2.45
C GLN A 29 -54.51 6.71 1.56
N ILE A 30 -55.08 5.84 0.72
CA ILE A 30 -54.36 5.03 -0.27
C ILE A 30 -53.60 5.95 -1.25
N ALA A 31 -54.23 7.03 -1.75
CA ALA A 31 -53.59 7.97 -2.63
C ALA A 31 -52.35 8.64 -1.99
N LEU A 32 -52.39 8.99 -0.69
CA LEU A 32 -51.23 9.54 0.04
C LEU A 32 -50.09 8.51 0.16
N PHE A 33 -50.40 7.24 0.41
CA PHE A 33 -49.36 6.19 0.41
C PHE A 33 -48.74 6.00 -0.97
N ILE A 34 -49.53 6.01 -2.04
CA ILE A 34 -49.01 5.88 -3.41
C ILE A 34 -48.13 7.08 -3.77
N ILE A 35 -48.53 8.32 -3.44
CA ILE A 35 -47.75 9.52 -3.69
C ILE A 35 -46.43 9.48 -2.91
N SER A 36 -46.51 9.11 -1.61
CA SER A 36 -45.31 8.95 -0.78
C SER A 36 -44.37 7.91 -1.39
N TYR A 37 -44.89 6.75 -1.81
CA TYR A 37 -44.11 5.67 -2.43
C TYR A 37 -43.43 6.14 -3.73
N ILE A 38 -44.13 6.85 -4.60
CA ILE A 38 -43.58 7.37 -5.87
C ILE A 38 -42.44 8.34 -5.59
N ILE A 39 -42.59 9.23 -4.59
CA ILE A 39 -41.58 10.21 -4.22
C ILE A 39 -40.33 9.50 -3.67
N VAL A 40 -40.48 8.53 -2.79
CA VAL A 40 -39.37 7.84 -2.13
C VAL A 40 -38.76 6.76 -3.00
N GLY A 41 -39.59 5.92 -3.65
CA GLY A 41 -39.18 4.69 -4.33
C GLY A 41 -39.09 4.77 -5.84
N GLY A 42 -39.62 5.84 -6.47
CA GLY A 42 -39.72 5.92 -7.94
C GLY A 42 -38.37 5.79 -8.66
N ASP A 43 -37.27 6.27 -8.07
CA ASP A 43 -35.93 6.09 -8.64
C ASP A 43 -35.39 4.65 -8.45
N VAL A 44 -35.75 3.96 -7.38
CA VAL A 44 -35.38 2.57 -7.12
C VAL A 44 -36.06 1.67 -8.15
N VAL A 45 -37.38 1.84 -8.33
CA VAL A 45 -38.15 1.09 -9.35
C VAL A 45 -37.63 1.36 -10.75
N LYS A 46 -37.34 2.64 -11.09
CA LYS A 46 -36.74 3.00 -12.39
C LYS A 46 -35.38 2.33 -12.60
N ARG A 47 -34.54 2.25 -11.57
CA ARG A 47 -33.23 1.56 -11.63
C ARG A 47 -33.43 0.06 -11.80
N ALA A 48 -34.34 -0.56 -11.04
CA ALA A 48 -34.67 -1.97 -11.17
C ALA A 48 -35.08 -2.34 -12.61
N VAL A 49 -36.02 -1.60 -13.18
CA VAL A 49 -36.47 -1.79 -14.57
C VAL A 49 -35.31 -1.64 -15.56
N LYS A 50 -34.49 -0.58 -15.42
CA LYS A 50 -33.34 -0.36 -16.29
C LYS A 50 -32.31 -1.48 -16.20
N ASN A 51 -32.07 -2.04 -15.01
CA ASN A 51 -31.10 -3.11 -14.78
C ASN A 51 -31.58 -4.46 -15.33
N ILE A 52 -32.89 -4.73 -15.28
CA ILE A 52 -33.50 -5.87 -15.96
C ILE A 52 -33.22 -5.83 -17.47
N PHE A 53 -33.42 -4.69 -18.13
CA PHE A 53 -33.11 -4.54 -19.56
C PHE A 53 -31.62 -4.68 -19.88
N LYS A 54 -30.74 -4.51 -18.89
CA LYS A 54 -29.28 -4.74 -19.02
C LYS A 54 -28.85 -6.17 -18.69
N GLY A 55 -29.80 -7.09 -18.41
CA GLY A 55 -29.54 -8.47 -18.04
C GLY A 55 -29.14 -8.68 -16.57
N GLN A 56 -29.24 -7.63 -15.73
CA GLN A 56 -29.01 -7.70 -14.29
C GLN A 56 -30.35 -7.81 -13.56
N VAL A 57 -30.99 -8.98 -13.65
CA VAL A 57 -32.38 -9.17 -13.21
C VAL A 57 -32.50 -9.22 -11.68
N PHE A 58 -31.49 -9.77 -10.96
CA PHE A 58 -31.59 -10.01 -9.51
C PHE A 58 -30.66 -9.06 -8.71
N ASP A 59 -30.86 -7.75 -8.90
CA ASP A 59 -30.16 -6.75 -8.07
C ASP A 59 -30.99 -6.34 -6.84
N GLU A 60 -30.37 -5.54 -5.96
CA GLU A 60 -31.02 -5.03 -4.74
C GLU A 60 -32.24 -4.15 -5.04
N ASN A 61 -32.18 -3.34 -6.11
CA ASN A 61 -33.31 -2.47 -6.50
C ASN A 61 -34.51 -3.32 -6.94
N PHE A 62 -34.27 -4.42 -7.64
CA PHE A 62 -35.30 -5.38 -8.04
C PHE A 62 -35.98 -6.04 -6.84
N LEU A 63 -35.18 -6.56 -5.88
CA LEU A 63 -35.71 -7.19 -4.66
C LEU A 63 -36.57 -6.22 -3.86
N MET A 64 -36.06 -4.99 -3.64
CA MET A 64 -36.78 -3.95 -2.92
C MET A 64 -38.06 -3.53 -3.64
N SER A 65 -38.01 -3.41 -4.96
CA SER A 65 -39.19 -3.03 -5.75
C SER A 65 -40.27 -4.11 -5.71
N ILE A 66 -39.93 -5.39 -5.87
CA ILE A 66 -40.88 -6.49 -5.79
C ILE A 66 -41.49 -6.59 -4.39
N ALA A 67 -40.65 -6.50 -3.34
CA ALA A 67 -41.13 -6.62 -1.97
C ALA A 67 -42.11 -5.49 -1.61
N THR A 68 -41.79 -4.26 -1.97
CA THR A 68 -42.60 -3.09 -1.62
C THR A 68 -43.87 -2.98 -2.49
N ILE A 69 -43.79 -3.26 -3.79
CA ILE A 69 -44.97 -3.33 -4.68
C ILE A 69 -45.85 -4.49 -4.26
N GLY A 70 -45.28 -5.65 -3.91
CA GLY A 70 -46.01 -6.80 -3.37
C GLY A 70 -46.78 -6.47 -2.10
N ALA A 71 -46.21 -5.68 -1.20
CA ALA A 71 -46.88 -5.18 0.00
C ALA A 71 -48.15 -4.35 -0.35
N PHE A 72 -48.10 -3.52 -1.39
CA PHE A 72 -49.26 -2.78 -1.89
C PHE A 72 -50.36 -3.75 -2.43
N PHE A 73 -49.99 -4.83 -3.09
CA PHE A 73 -50.98 -5.80 -3.63
C PHE A 73 -51.71 -6.58 -2.53
N ILE A 74 -51.10 -6.79 -1.38
CA ILE A 74 -51.73 -7.49 -0.24
C ILE A 74 -52.40 -6.53 0.76
N GLY A 75 -52.40 -5.20 0.46
CA GLY A 75 -53.06 -4.19 1.30
C GLY A 75 -52.16 -3.57 2.38
N GLU A 76 -50.92 -3.95 2.49
CA GLU A 76 -49.96 -3.45 3.48
C GLU A 76 -49.27 -2.15 3.01
N TYR A 77 -50.06 -1.11 2.70
CA TYR A 77 -49.61 0.15 2.13
C TYR A 77 -48.59 0.88 3.03
N PRO A 78 -48.81 1.03 4.37
CA PRO A 78 -47.86 1.71 5.24
C PRO A 78 -46.51 1.03 5.28
N GLU A 79 -46.51 -0.32 5.30
CA GLU A 79 -45.29 -1.13 5.32
C GLU A 79 -44.48 -0.97 4.04
N GLY A 80 -45.13 -1.03 2.87
CA GLY A 80 -44.49 -0.86 1.58
C GLY A 80 -43.76 0.49 1.46
N VAL A 81 -44.39 1.58 1.92
CA VAL A 81 -43.77 2.91 1.95
C VAL A 81 -42.63 2.99 2.96
N ALA A 82 -42.84 2.46 4.14
CA ALA A 82 -41.84 2.52 5.20
C ALA A 82 -40.57 1.74 4.87
N VAL A 83 -40.73 0.52 4.33
CA VAL A 83 -39.59 -0.28 3.88
C VAL A 83 -38.77 0.48 2.85
N MET A 84 -39.42 1.11 1.86
CA MET A 84 -38.73 1.91 0.86
C MET A 84 -38.05 3.14 1.47
N LEU A 85 -38.67 3.76 2.46
CA LEU A 85 -38.11 4.91 3.17
C LEU A 85 -36.85 4.54 3.96
N PHE A 86 -36.90 3.45 4.76
CA PHE A 86 -35.74 2.93 5.47
C PHE A 86 -34.61 2.51 4.51
N TYR A 87 -34.94 1.88 3.40
CA TYR A 87 -33.98 1.58 2.36
C TYR A 87 -33.27 2.83 1.84
N GLN A 88 -34.01 3.90 1.55
CA GLN A 88 -33.41 5.17 1.10
C GLN A 88 -32.56 5.86 2.16
N VAL A 89 -32.93 5.73 3.44
CA VAL A 89 -32.10 6.22 4.56
C VAL A 89 -30.79 5.42 4.64
N GLY A 90 -30.87 4.09 4.51
CA GLY A 90 -29.70 3.21 4.45
C GLY A 90 -28.76 3.57 3.29
N GLU A 91 -29.32 3.75 2.08
CA GLU A 91 -28.61 4.18 0.88
C GLU A 91 -27.94 5.56 1.03
N LEU A 92 -28.62 6.50 1.71
CA LEU A 92 -28.06 7.83 2.00
C LEU A 92 -26.85 7.72 2.94
N PHE A 93 -27.00 6.97 4.04
CA PHE A 93 -25.92 6.72 5.00
C PHE A 93 -24.72 6.01 4.32
N GLN A 94 -24.98 5.00 3.52
CA GLN A 94 -23.98 4.29 2.74
C GLN A 94 -23.21 5.22 1.81
N SER A 95 -23.92 6.04 1.04
CA SER A 95 -23.30 7.01 0.12
C SER A 95 -22.44 8.03 0.87
N TYR A 96 -22.89 8.44 2.07
CA TYR A 96 -22.12 9.33 2.95
C TYR A 96 -20.86 8.65 3.50
N ALA A 97 -20.97 7.44 3.99
CA ALA A 97 -19.87 6.67 4.58
C ALA A 97 -18.79 6.35 3.54
N VAL A 98 -19.19 5.87 2.36
CA VAL A 98 -18.27 5.62 1.23
C VAL A 98 -17.61 6.93 0.76
N GLY A 99 -18.39 8.00 0.63
CA GLY A 99 -17.88 9.33 0.26
C GLY A 99 -16.87 9.87 1.29
N LYS A 100 -17.14 9.71 2.59
CA LYS A 100 -16.23 10.12 3.67
C LYS A 100 -14.95 9.28 3.67
N SER A 101 -15.04 7.98 3.43
CA SER A 101 -13.86 7.11 3.32
C SER A 101 -13.00 7.50 2.11
N ARG A 102 -13.60 7.68 0.95
CA ARG A 102 -12.90 8.16 -0.25
C ARG A 102 -12.27 9.54 0.00
N LYS A 103 -12.98 10.45 0.67
CA LYS A 103 -12.44 11.77 1.01
C LYS A 103 -11.30 11.69 2.04
N SER A 104 -11.33 10.75 2.98
CA SER A 104 -10.21 10.52 3.92
C SER A 104 -8.98 9.92 3.22
N ILE A 105 -9.17 9.17 2.15
CA ILE A 105 -8.09 8.72 1.27
C ILE A 105 -7.66 9.87 0.36
N ALA A 106 -8.59 10.64 -0.18
CA ALA A 106 -8.30 11.84 -0.98
C ALA A 106 -7.64 12.97 -0.14
N SER A 107 -7.83 13.03 1.18
CA SER A 107 -7.06 13.95 2.04
C SER A 107 -5.61 13.51 2.25
N LEU A 108 -5.27 12.25 1.94
CA LEU A 108 -3.89 11.83 1.69
C LEU A 108 -3.37 12.37 0.34
N MET A 109 -4.28 12.72 -0.57
CA MET A 109 -4.03 13.37 -1.85
C MET A 109 -3.91 14.90 -1.76
N ASP A 110 -4.07 15.49 -0.58
CA ASP A 110 -3.77 16.92 -0.32
C ASP A 110 -2.25 17.21 -0.35
N ILE A 111 -1.46 16.19 -0.79
CA ILE A 111 -0.06 16.36 -1.14
C ILE A 111 0.12 17.03 -2.51
N ARG A 112 -0.91 17.05 -3.39
CA ARG A 112 -0.81 17.73 -4.68
C ARG A 112 -0.56 19.22 -4.47
N PRO A 113 0.47 19.80 -5.09
CA PRO A 113 0.71 21.22 -5.09
C PRO A 113 -0.32 21.93 -5.97
N ASP A 114 -0.79 23.09 -5.52
CA ASP A 114 -1.79 23.88 -6.28
C ASP A 114 -1.14 24.73 -7.38
N TYR A 115 0.16 25.04 -7.26
CA TYR A 115 0.91 25.90 -8.19
C TYR A 115 2.42 25.74 -8.05
N ALA A 116 3.15 26.20 -9.05
CA ALA A 116 4.60 26.40 -9.05
C ALA A 116 4.96 27.86 -9.28
N ASN A 117 5.96 28.39 -8.57
CA ASN A 117 6.52 29.71 -8.87
C ASN A 117 7.74 29.50 -9.78
N VAL A 118 7.57 29.72 -11.09
CA VAL A 118 8.63 29.57 -12.09
C VAL A 118 9.36 30.90 -12.28
N LYS A 119 10.69 30.88 -12.29
CA LYS A 119 11.52 32.05 -12.54
C LYS A 119 11.66 32.26 -14.05
N LYS A 120 11.07 33.35 -14.59
CA LYS A 120 11.20 33.78 -15.98
C LYS A 120 11.96 35.10 -16.03
N GLY A 121 13.28 35.03 -16.23
CA GLY A 121 14.17 36.18 -16.08
C GLY A 121 14.24 36.64 -14.62
N ASP A 122 13.88 37.88 -14.34
CA ASP A 122 13.84 38.43 -12.96
C ASP A 122 12.45 38.36 -12.31
N GLU A 123 11.43 37.86 -13.01
CA GLU A 123 10.07 37.75 -12.49
C GLU A 123 9.74 36.31 -12.07
N LEU A 124 8.93 36.20 -10.99
CA LEU A 124 8.34 34.94 -10.56
C LEU A 124 6.92 34.86 -11.09
N VAL A 125 6.66 33.89 -11.95
CA VAL A 125 5.35 33.65 -12.53
C VAL A 125 4.72 32.43 -11.87
N LYS A 126 3.49 32.60 -11.36
CA LYS A 126 2.71 31.50 -10.77
C LYS A 126 2.00 30.74 -11.87
N VAL A 127 2.31 29.46 -12.04
CA VAL A 127 1.76 28.57 -13.09
C VAL A 127 1.19 27.30 -12.47
N ASP A 128 0.36 26.57 -13.24
CA ASP A 128 -0.04 25.20 -12.85
C ASP A 128 1.19 24.28 -12.95
N PRO A 129 1.40 23.35 -11.99
CA PRO A 129 2.50 22.37 -12.05
C PRO A 129 2.54 21.56 -13.36
N ASP A 130 1.38 21.30 -13.99
CA ASP A 130 1.28 20.61 -15.28
C ASP A 130 1.90 21.40 -16.47
N GLU A 131 2.12 22.72 -16.31
CA GLU A 131 2.71 23.59 -17.35
C GLU A 131 4.23 23.72 -17.25
N VAL A 132 4.84 23.21 -16.17
CA VAL A 132 6.28 23.32 -15.90
C VAL A 132 7.04 22.24 -16.65
N GLN A 133 8.16 22.61 -17.27
CA GLN A 133 9.01 21.69 -18.05
C GLN A 133 10.30 21.33 -17.30
N ILE A 134 10.92 20.22 -17.72
CA ILE A 134 12.24 19.82 -17.23
C ILE A 134 13.27 20.91 -17.57
N GLY A 135 14.08 21.29 -16.58
CA GLY A 135 15.06 22.38 -16.69
C GLY A 135 14.54 23.75 -16.30
N ASP A 136 13.23 23.92 -16.06
CA ASP A 136 12.69 25.15 -15.51
C ASP A 136 13.20 25.38 -14.08
N ILE A 137 13.38 26.64 -13.73
CA ILE A 137 13.82 27.04 -12.39
C ILE A 137 12.60 27.42 -11.55
N ILE A 138 12.41 26.73 -10.45
CA ILE A 138 11.32 26.97 -9.49
C ILE A 138 11.84 27.55 -8.19
N VAL A 139 11.07 28.46 -7.59
CA VAL A 139 11.36 29.06 -6.28
C VAL A 139 10.30 28.64 -5.28
N ILE A 140 10.73 28.00 -4.19
CA ILE A 140 9.88 27.48 -3.13
C ILE A 140 10.11 28.26 -1.86
N LYS A 141 9.10 28.99 -1.38
CA LYS A 141 9.16 29.79 -0.16
C LYS A 141 8.82 28.95 1.07
N ALA A 142 9.16 29.46 2.24
CA ALA A 142 8.79 28.84 3.51
C ALA A 142 7.27 28.65 3.63
N GLY A 143 6.84 27.46 4.03
CA GLY A 143 5.42 27.06 4.14
C GLY A 143 4.78 26.59 2.83
N GLU A 144 5.47 26.67 1.68
CA GLU A 144 4.95 26.19 0.39
C GLU A 144 5.23 24.69 0.20
N LYS A 145 4.32 24.01 -0.50
CA LYS A 145 4.54 22.66 -1.02
C LYS A 145 5.51 22.71 -2.19
N ILE A 146 6.44 21.76 -2.26
CA ILE A 146 7.35 21.59 -3.39
C ILE A 146 6.52 21.13 -4.60
N PRO A 147 6.50 21.89 -5.71
CA PRO A 147 5.57 21.61 -6.80
C PRO A 147 5.99 20.43 -7.68
N LEU A 148 7.29 20.27 -7.94
CA LEU A 148 7.85 19.22 -8.80
C LEU A 148 9.14 18.64 -8.19
N ASP A 149 9.50 17.44 -8.65
CA ASP A 149 10.78 16.84 -8.32
C ASP A 149 11.91 17.68 -8.97
N GLY A 150 12.96 17.96 -8.22
CA GLY A 150 14.04 18.81 -8.71
C GLY A 150 15.30 18.73 -7.89
N LYS A 151 16.33 19.48 -8.30
CA LYS A 151 17.61 19.58 -7.62
C LYS A 151 17.84 21.01 -7.15
N VAL A 152 18.20 21.17 -5.88
CA VAL A 152 18.46 22.50 -5.30
C VAL A 152 19.70 23.10 -5.94
N ILE A 153 19.56 24.32 -6.48
CA ILE A 153 20.65 25.09 -7.10
C ILE A 153 21.05 26.30 -6.25
N GLU A 154 20.15 26.79 -5.36
CA GLU A 154 20.40 27.92 -4.50
C GLU A 154 19.58 27.82 -3.20
N GLY A 155 20.18 28.19 -2.07
CA GLY A 155 19.56 28.20 -0.76
C GLY A 155 19.73 26.90 0.03
N SER A 156 19.24 26.91 1.28
CA SER A 156 19.14 25.74 2.14
C SER A 156 17.89 25.83 3.01
N SER A 157 17.31 24.69 3.38
CA SER A 157 16.09 24.64 4.20
C SER A 157 15.91 23.29 4.88
N MET A 158 14.98 23.26 5.83
CA MET A 158 14.40 22.02 6.35
C MET A 158 13.12 21.69 5.58
N ILE A 159 12.96 20.45 5.15
CA ILE A 159 11.80 19.97 4.41
C ILE A 159 11.04 18.94 5.24
N ASP A 160 9.74 19.14 5.42
CA ASP A 160 8.84 18.16 5.99
C ASP A 160 8.42 17.14 4.91
N THR A 161 8.88 15.92 5.08
CA THR A 161 8.58 14.80 4.19
C THR A 161 7.43 13.91 4.73
N SER A 162 6.84 14.27 5.88
CA SER A 162 5.88 13.42 6.60
C SER A 162 4.66 13.01 5.78
N ALA A 163 4.25 13.86 4.83
CA ALA A 163 3.14 13.56 3.92
C ALA A 163 3.44 12.39 2.97
N LEU A 164 4.71 12.17 2.60
CA LEU A 164 5.15 11.10 1.71
C LEU A 164 5.66 9.87 2.48
N THR A 165 6.49 10.11 3.50
CA THR A 165 7.21 9.04 4.22
C THR A 165 6.53 8.61 5.51
N GLY A 166 5.68 9.46 6.07
CA GLY A 166 5.11 9.29 7.41
C GLY A 166 6.10 9.57 8.55
N GLU A 167 7.30 10.07 8.24
CA GLU A 167 8.32 10.49 9.21
C GLU A 167 8.04 11.90 9.72
N SER A 168 8.15 12.12 11.03
CA SER A 168 7.91 13.44 11.63
C SER A 168 9.17 14.31 11.74
N ILE A 169 10.33 13.76 11.39
CA ILE A 169 11.62 14.49 11.48
C ILE A 169 11.88 15.18 10.14
N PRO A 170 12.00 16.53 10.11
CA PRO A 170 12.33 17.24 8.89
C PRO A 170 13.75 16.89 8.39
N ARG A 171 13.91 16.87 7.06
CA ARG A 171 15.16 16.62 6.37
C ARG A 171 15.81 17.94 5.97
N GLU A 172 17.09 18.09 6.24
CA GLU A 172 17.89 19.23 5.74
C GLU A 172 18.23 19.05 4.26
N VAL A 173 18.10 20.13 3.49
CA VAL A 173 18.48 20.20 2.07
C VAL A 173 19.35 21.44 1.82
N GLU A 174 20.37 21.25 1.00
CA GLU A 174 21.36 22.24 0.58
C GLU A 174 21.60 22.16 -0.92
N VAL A 175 22.41 23.03 -1.47
CA VAL A 175 22.75 23.04 -2.90
C VAL A 175 23.26 21.66 -3.34
N GLY A 176 22.65 21.10 -4.38
CA GLY A 176 22.93 19.76 -4.89
C GLY A 176 22.04 18.67 -4.33
N SER A 177 21.21 18.94 -3.31
CA SER A 177 20.23 17.98 -2.77
C SER A 177 19.05 17.81 -3.72
N ASP A 178 18.56 16.57 -3.82
CA ASP A 178 17.31 16.26 -4.51
C ASP A 178 16.12 16.59 -3.62
N ILE A 179 15.10 17.25 -4.19
CA ILE A 179 13.82 17.56 -3.55
C ILE A 179 12.67 16.87 -4.28
N LEU A 180 11.65 16.50 -3.53
CA LEU A 180 10.51 15.73 -4.03
C LEU A 180 9.23 16.55 -3.95
N SER A 181 8.42 16.46 -4.99
CA SER A 181 7.09 17.07 -5.03
C SER A 181 6.23 16.59 -3.86
N GLY A 182 5.37 17.50 -3.34
CA GLY A 182 4.46 17.20 -2.23
C GLY A 182 5.04 17.33 -0.82
N CYS A 183 6.36 17.45 -0.67
CA CYS A 183 6.98 17.85 0.60
C CYS A 183 6.72 19.34 0.89
N ILE A 184 6.82 19.74 2.15
CA ILE A 184 6.62 21.13 2.56
C ILE A 184 7.96 21.75 2.95
N ASN A 185 8.27 22.90 2.35
CA ASN A 185 9.41 23.70 2.75
C ASN A 185 9.11 24.42 4.09
N ILE A 186 9.88 24.14 5.16
CA ILE A 186 9.58 24.67 6.50
C ILE A 186 10.12 26.09 6.68
N ASN A 187 11.37 26.31 6.32
CA ASN A 187 12.07 27.57 6.54
C ASN A 187 12.95 27.90 5.34
N GLY A 188 13.34 29.17 5.22
CA GLY A 188 14.19 29.60 4.09
C GLY A 188 13.46 29.63 2.75
N VAL A 189 14.21 30.05 1.73
CA VAL A 189 13.78 30.02 0.33
C VAL A 189 14.77 29.16 -0.43
N ILE A 190 14.29 28.18 -1.16
CA ILE A 190 15.10 27.32 -2.02
C ILE A 190 14.75 27.55 -3.47
N THR A 191 15.76 27.58 -4.32
CA THR A 191 15.62 27.59 -5.77
C THR A 191 16.09 26.24 -6.29
N ALA A 192 15.29 25.61 -7.15
CA ALA A 192 15.59 24.30 -7.67
C ALA A 192 15.35 24.23 -9.18
N GLU A 193 16.16 23.41 -9.86
CA GLU A 193 15.96 23.02 -11.25
C GLU A 193 15.07 21.78 -11.32
N VAL A 194 14.03 21.83 -12.14
CA VAL A 194 13.07 20.74 -12.31
C VAL A 194 13.70 19.58 -13.07
N THR A 195 13.59 18.38 -12.52
CA THR A 195 14.18 17.16 -13.08
C THR A 195 13.16 16.23 -13.73
N LYS A 196 11.87 16.37 -13.40
CA LYS A 196 10.77 15.56 -13.95
C LYS A 196 9.55 16.42 -14.22
N GLU A 197 8.80 16.10 -15.29
CA GLU A 197 7.47 16.68 -15.52
C GLU A 197 6.49 16.26 -14.43
N PHE A 198 5.41 17.03 -14.23
CA PHE A 198 4.45 16.78 -13.15
C PHE A 198 3.83 15.39 -13.21
N GLY A 199 3.48 14.89 -14.42
CA GLY A 199 2.94 13.54 -14.62
C GLY A 199 3.88 12.41 -14.16
N GLU A 200 5.18 12.64 -14.19
CA GLU A 200 6.22 11.70 -13.75
C GLU A 200 6.76 11.99 -12.33
N SER A 201 6.25 13.04 -11.69
CA SER A 201 6.66 13.43 -10.34
C SER A 201 6.29 12.38 -9.30
N THR A 202 7.01 12.40 -8.17
CA THR A 202 6.75 11.50 -7.03
C THR A 202 5.31 11.59 -6.55
N VAL A 203 4.74 12.79 -6.44
CA VAL A 203 3.34 12.98 -6.06
C VAL A 203 2.39 12.36 -7.07
N SER A 204 2.57 12.61 -8.35
CA SER A 204 1.68 12.09 -9.39
C SER A 204 1.66 10.56 -9.38
N LYS A 205 2.82 9.92 -9.25
CA LYS A 205 2.91 8.45 -9.14
C LYS A 205 2.23 7.90 -7.89
N ILE A 206 2.40 8.55 -6.74
CA ILE A 206 1.72 8.14 -5.50
C ILE A 206 0.20 8.25 -5.66
N LEU A 207 -0.28 9.35 -6.23
CA LEU A 207 -1.71 9.58 -6.48
C LEU A 207 -2.29 8.49 -7.39
N ASP A 208 -1.60 8.18 -8.50
CA ASP A 208 -2.01 7.14 -9.44
C ASP A 208 -2.04 5.75 -8.79
N LEU A 209 -1.02 5.40 -8.00
CA LEU A 209 -0.98 4.15 -7.26
C LEU A 209 -2.14 4.01 -6.27
N VAL A 210 -2.48 5.07 -5.53
CA VAL A 210 -3.58 5.06 -4.56
C VAL A 210 -4.93 5.00 -5.27
N GLU A 211 -5.12 5.73 -6.37
CA GLU A 211 -6.34 5.71 -7.17
C GLU A 211 -6.57 4.35 -7.82
N ASN A 212 -5.54 3.77 -8.42
CA ASN A 212 -5.61 2.48 -9.09
C ASN A 212 -5.57 1.28 -8.14
N ALA A 213 -5.19 1.46 -6.87
CA ALA A 213 -5.19 0.39 -5.86
C ALA A 213 -6.57 -0.27 -5.69
N SER A 214 -7.66 0.44 -6.02
CA SER A 214 -9.02 -0.09 -6.00
C SER A 214 -9.36 -1.04 -7.14
N SER A 215 -8.55 -1.09 -8.20
CA SER A 215 -8.81 -1.91 -9.39
C SER A 215 -8.49 -3.39 -9.18
N LYS A 216 -7.50 -3.71 -8.36
CA LYS A 216 -7.07 -5.08 -8.04
C LYS A 216 -7.76 -5.60 -6.78
N LYS A 217 -8.91 -6.30 -6.98
CA LYS A 217 -9.76 -6.82 -5.90
C LYS A 217 -9.15 -8.02 -5.19
N SER A 218 -9.26 -8.03 -3.86
CA SER A 218 -8.92 -9.18 -3.02
C SER A 218 -9.81 -10.41 -3.30
N ASN A 219 -9.35 -11.59 -2.86
CA ASN A 219 -10.16 -12.82 -2.93
C ASN A 219 -11.46 -12.66 -2.14
N SER A 220 -11.40 -11.97 -1.00
CA SER A 220 -12.57 -11.67 -0.17
C SER A 220 -13.59 -10.81 -0.91
N GLU A 221 -13.16 -9.78 -1.66
CA GLU A 221 -14.05 -8.95 -2.48
C GLU A 221 -14.60 -9.71 -3.69
N GLN A 222 -13.79 -10.56 -4.34
CA GLN A 222 -14.23 -11.43 -5.43
C GLN A 222 -15.25 -12.46 -4.95
N PHE A 223 -15.03 -13.05 -3.75
CA PHE A 223 -15.97 -13.97 -3.12
C PHE A 223 -17.32 -13.31 -2.92
N ILE A 224 -17.39 -12.10 -2.38
CA ILE A 224 -18.65 -11.39 -2.18
C ILE A 224 -19.37 -11.13 -3.50
N THR A 225 -18.64 -10.74 -4.55
CA THR A 225 -19.23 -10.52 -5.87
C THR A 225 -19.81 -11.82 -6.44
N LYS A 226 -19.10 -12.94 -6.31
CA LYS A 226 -19.58 -14.26 -6.71
C LYS A 226 -20.74 -14.73 -5.84
N PHE A 227 -20.64 -14.57 -4.52
CA PHE A 227 -21.68 -14.93 -3.57
C PHE A 227 -23.01 -14.22 -3.91
N ALA A 228 -22.99 -12.90 -4.08
CA ALA A 228 -24.19 -12.14 -4.43
C ALA A 228 -24.86 -12.65 -5.72
N ARG A 229 -24.07 -13.04 -6.72
CA ARG A 229 -24.58 -13.56 -8.01
C ARG A 229 -25.36 -14.86 -7.86
N TYR A 230 -24.94 -15.78 -6.97
CA TYR A 230 -25.62 -17.07 -6.77
C TYR A 230 -26.66 -17.01 -5.66
N TYR A 231 -26.40 -16.25 -4.62
CA TYR A 231 -27.25 -16.13 -3.45
C TYR A 231 -28.63 -15.53 -3.80
N THR A 232 -28.66 -14.44 -4.56
CA THR A 232 -29.92 -13.73 -4.85
C THR A 232 -30.95 -14.58 -5.62
N PRO A 233 -30.58 -15.28 -6.71
CA PRO A 233 -31.54 -16.21 -7.37
C PRO A 233 -32.05 -17.30 -6.44
N VAL A 234 -31.21 -17.91 -5.61
CA VAL A 234 -31.60 -18.94 -4.65
C VAL A 234 -32.63 -18.41 -3.67
N VAL A 235 -32.41 -17.24 -3.14
CA VAL A 235 -33.33 -16.56 -2.21
C VAL A 235 -34.66 -16.26 -2.86
N VAL A 236 -34.67 -15.77 -4.10
CA VAL A 236 -35.92 -15.51 -4.83
C VAL A 236 -36.70 -16.81 -5.04
N ILE A 237 -36.05 -17.90 -5.41
CA ILE A 237 -36.69 -19.22 -5.57
C ILE A 237 -37.28 -19.67 -4.23
N ILE A 238 -36.53 -19.56 -3.12
CA ILE A 238 -37.06 -19.93 -1.78
C ILE A 238 -38.26 -19.05 -1.41
N ALA A 239 -38.24 -17.76 -1.69
CA ALA A 239 -39.35 -16.85 -1.43
C ALA A 239 -40.60 -17.24 -2.22
N VAL A 240 -40.46 -17.62 -3.50
CA VAL A 240 -41.57 -18.13 -4.32
C VAL A 240 -42.15 -19.41 -3.73
N PHE A 241 -41.28 -20.36 -3.32
CA PHE A 241 -41.76 -21.58 -2.64
C PHE A 241 -42.47 -21.27 -1.33
N LEU A 242 -41.93 -20.31 -0.54
CA LEU A 242 -42.53 -19.88 0.73
C LEU A 242 -43.92 -19.24 0.51
N ALA A 243 -44.13 -18.52 -0.59
CA ALA A 243 -45.41 -17.89 -0.92
C ALA A 243 -46.47 -18.89 -1.39
N ILE A 244 -46.05 -19.98 -2.06
CA ILE A 244 -46.99 -20.86 -2.77
C ILE A 244 -47.25 -22.19 -2.02
N ILE A 245 -46.20 -22.87 -1.52
CA ILE A 245 -46.35 -24.23 -0.99
C ILE A 245 -47.13 -24.28 0.33
N PRO A 246 -46.81 -23.47 1.36
CA PRO A 246 -47.49 -23.60 2.64
C PRO A 246 -49.01 -23.34 2.59
N PRO A 247 -49.53 -22.33 1.82
CA PRO A 247 -50.97 -22.16 1.69
C PRO A 247 -51.71 -23.35 1.05
N LEU A 248 -50.96 -24.16 0.26
CA LEU A 248 -51.54 -25.33 -0.42
C LEU A 248 -51.51 -26.61 0.45
N VAL A 249 -50.64 -26.65 1.47
CA VAL A 249 -50.36 -27.88 2.25
C VAL A 249 -50.80 -27.75 3.71
N ILE A 250 -50.87 -26.55 4.26
CA ILE A 250 -51.18 -26.29 5.68
C ILE A 250 -52.65 -25.84 5.78
N ASP A 251 -53.47 -26.62 6.47
CA ASP A 251 -54.87 -26.24 6.71
C ASP A 251 -54.97 -24.92 7.49
N GLY A 252 -55.77 -23.98 6.98
CA GLY A 252 -55.95 -22.64 7.57
C GLY A 252 -54.88 -21.59 7.22
N ALA A 253 -53.86 -21.95 6.43
CA ALA A 253 -52.90 -21.00 5.92
C ALA A 253 -53.49 -20.14 4.80
N THR A 254 -53.30 -18.82 4.86
CA THR A 254 -53.77 -17.89 3.82
C THR A 254 -52.65 -17.50 2.86
N PHE A 255 -52.98 -17.27 1.58
CA PHE A 255 -52.02 -16.75 0.61
C PHE A 255 -51.49 -15.37 1.02
N SER A 256 -52.33 -14.54 1.60
CA SER A 256 -51.93 -13.19 2.06
C SER A 256 -50.79 -13.24 3.09
N ASP A 257 -50.93 -14.10 4.12
CA ASP A 257 -49.93 -14.24 5.19
C ASP A 257 -48.62 -14.79 4.67
N TRP A 258 -48.65 -15.78 3.79
CA TRP A 258 -47.44 -16.41 3.28
C TRP A 258 -46.74 -15.58 2.20
N ILE A 259 -47.49 -14.80 1.40
CA ILE A 259 -46.92 -13.79 0.51
C ILE A 259 -46.25 -12.71 1.35
N TYR A 260 -46.87 -12.23 2.43
CA TYR A 260 -46.25 -11.26 3.35
C TYR A 260 -44.93 -11.79 3.91
N ARG A 261 -44.89 -13.03 4.41
CA ARG A 261 -43.64 -13.66 4.91
C ARG A 261 -42.60 -13.78 3.82
N ALA A 262 -42.98 -14.16 2.60
CA ALA A 262 -42.08 -14.23 1.46
C ALA A 262 -41.50 -12.86 1.07
N LEU A 263 -42.34 -11.80 1.11
CA LEU A 263 -41.87 -10.42 0.87
C LEU A 263 -40.93 -9.92 1.96
N ALA A 264 -41.23 -10.20 3.24
CA ALA A 264 -40.35 -9.91 4.36
C ALA A 264 -39.00 -10.64 4.24
N PHE A 265 -39.05 -11.92 3.82
CA PHE A 265 -37.84 -12.72 3.53
C PHE A 265 -37.00 -12.11 2.42
N LEU A 266 -37.64 -11.61 1.33
CA LEU A 266 -36.92 -10.93 0.24
C LEU A 266 -36.25 -9.63 0.69
N VAL A 267 -36.90 -8.82 1.53
CA VAL A 267 -36.35 -7.56 2.07
C VAL A 267 -35.02 -7.79 2.80
N VAL A 268 -34.97 -8.81 3.67
CA VAL A 268 -33.77 -9.14 4.46
C VAL A 268 -32.64 -9.71 3.60
N SER A 269 -32.97 -10.25 2.45
CA SER A 269 -32.04 -11.05 1.65
C SER A 269 -30.97 -10.22 0.93
N CYS A 270 -31.06 -8.88 0.90
CA CYS A 270 -30.00 -8.06 0.31
C CYS A 270 -28.65 -8.20 1.07
N PRO A 271 -27.55 -8.62 0.45
CA PRO A 271 -26.26 -8.70 1.14
C PRO A 271 -25.55 -7.33 1.26
N CYS A 272 -26.33 -6.22 1.46
CA CYS A 272 -25.85 -4.85 1.40
C CYS A 272 -24.69 -4.56 2.36
N ALA A 273 -24.79 -5.07 3.60
CA ALA A 273 -23.74 -4.91 4.61
C ALA A 273 -22.39 -5.48 4.17
N LEU A 274 -22.39 -6.64 3.48
CA LEU A 274 -21.17 -7.29 3.01
C LEU A 274 -20.57 -6.58 1.81
N VAL A 275 -21.41 -6.24 0.83
CA VAL A 275 -20.99 -5.60 -0.43
C VAL A 275 -20.29 -4.27 -0.17
N ILE A 276 -20.63 -3.59 0.94
CA ILE A 276 -20.10 -2.26 1.28
C ILE A 276 -18.94 -2.36 2.27
N SER A 277 -19.13 -3.08 3.38
CA SER A 277 -18.18 -3.03 4.50
C SER A 277 -16.85 -3.69 4.17
N ILE A 278 -16.81 -4.69 3.28
CA ILE A 278 -15.59 -5.40 2.93
C ILE A 278 -14.66 -4.54 2.08
N PRO A 279 -15.08 -3.99 0.92
CA PRO A 279 -14.23 -3.03 0.19
C PRO A 279 -13.81 -1.84 1.06
N LEU A 280 -14.72 -1.33 1.89
CA LEU A 280 -14.44 -0.22 2.79
C LEU A 280 -13.36 -0.56 3.83
N SER A 281 -13.32 -1.81 4.33
CA SER A 281 -12.26 -2.28 5.23
C SER A 281 -10.90 -2.31 4.53
N PHE A 282 -10.83 -2.81 3.30
CA PHE A 282 -9.59 -2.81 2.52
C PHE A 282 -9.13 -1.40 2.15
N PHE A 283 -10.04 -0.53 1.73
CA PHE A 283 -9.72 0.88 1.49
C PHE A 283 -9.19 1.57 2.75
N GLY A 284 -9.81 1.27 3.91
CA GLY A 284 -9.32 1.76 5.20
C GLY A 284 -7.92 1.26 5.51
N GLY A 285 -7.62 0.00 5.21
CA GLY A 285 -6.30 -0.62 5.38
C GLY A 285 -5.24 0.00 4.46
N ILE A 286 -5.54 0.17 3.17
CA ILE A 286 -4.66 0.82 2.20
C ILE A 286 -4.37 2.27 2.61
N GLY A 287 -5.41 3.04 2.96
CA GLY A 287 -5.26 4.41 3.43
C GLY A 287 -4.49 4.52 4.76
N GLY A 288 -4.66 3.53 5.65
CA GLY A 288 -3.88 3.42 6.88
C GLY A 288 -2.39 3.13 6.61
N ALA A 289 -2.09 2.23 5.67
CA ALA A 289 -0.74 1.89 5.24
C ALA A 289 -0.04 3.11 4.61
N SER A 290 -0.73 3.83 3.73
CA SER A 290 -0.20 5.04 3.11
C SER A 290 0.21 6.10 4.13
N LYS A 291 -0.56 6.31 5.23
CA LYS A 291 -0.19 7.19 6.34
C LYS A 291 1.10 6.81 7.06
N LYS A 292 1.57 5.60 6.88
CA LYS A 292 2.84 5.09 7.44
C LYS A 292 3.96 5.03 6.39
N GLY A 293 3.76 5.68 5.23
CA GLY A 293 4.72 5.64 4.12
C GLY A 293 4.79 4.27 3.42
N ILE A 294 3.69 3.51 3.43
CA ILE A 294 3.59 2.18 2.82
C ILE A 294 2.51 2.24 1.74
N LEU A 295 2.91 2.17 0.48
CA LEU A 295 1.99 2.18 -0.65
C LEU A 295 1.64 0.74 -1.07
N VAL A 296 0.36 0.44 -1.14
CA VAL A 296 -0.15 -0.88 -1.52
C VAL A 296 -0.95 -0.77 -2.81
N LYS A 297 -0.54 -1.43 -3.88
CA LYS A 297 -1.12 -1.32 -5.22
C LYS A 297 -2.45 -2.06 -5.40
N GLY A 298 -2.97 -2.72 -4.38
CA GLY A 298 -4.25 -3.39 -4.47
C GLY A 298 -4.68 -4.10 -3.19
N SER A 299 -5.99 -4.30 -3.02
CA SER A 299 -6.54 -5.02 -1.87
C SER A 299 -6.13 -6.49 -1.84
N ASN A 300 -5.89 -7.11 -3.02
CA ASN A 300 -5.36 -8.47 -3.13
C ASN A 300 -3.96 -8.59 -2.51
N TYR A 301 -3.10 -7.59 -2.63
CA TYR A 301 -1.76 -7.59 -2.03
C TYR A 301 -1.81 -7.40 -0.52
N LEU A 302 -2.76 -6.60 -0.02
CA LEU A 302 -2.98 -6.47 1.41
C LEU A 302 -3.46 -7.80 2.02
N GLU A 303 -4.35 -8.52 1.33
CA GLU A 303 -4.82 -9.85 1.74
C GLU A 303 -3.66 -10.86 1.72
N ALA A 304 -2.90 -10.90 0.62
CA ALA A 304 -1.75 -11.79 0.46
C ALA A 304 -0.65 -11.53 1.52
N LEU A 305 -0.38 -10.27 1.86
CA LEU A 305 0.59 -9.90 2.89
C LEU A 305 0.18 -10.40 4.29
N ALA A 306 -1.13 -10.44 4.59
CA ALA A 306 -1.63 -11.03 5.84
C ALA A 306 -1.40 -12.55 5.93
N GLU A 307 -1.33 -13.24 4.78
CA GLU A 307 -1.14 -14.69 4.64
C GLU A 307 0.34 -15.07 4.39
N THR A 308 1.27 -14.11 4.44
CA THR A 308 2.69 -14.36 4.19
C THR A 308 3.29 -15.28 5.25
N GLU A 309 3.96 -16.34 4.79
CA GLU A 309 4.65 -17.33 5.61
C GLU A 309 6.18 -17.25 5.47
N ILE A 310 6.66 -16.88 4.29
CA ILE A 310 8.09 -16.79 3.96
C ILE A 310 8.39 -15.37 3.51
N VAL A 311 9.42 -14.77 4.09
CA VAL A 311 9.93 -13.46 3.64
C VAL A 311 11.37 -13.65 3.16
N VAL A 312 11.62 -13.25 1.93
CA VAL A 312 12.92 -13.34 1.28
C VAL A 312 13.46 -11.92 1.07
N PHE A 313 14.61 -11.63 1.61
CA PHE A 313 15.27 -10.34 1.47
C PHE A 313 16.43 -10.43 0.48
N ASP A 314 16.56 -9.45 -0.38
CA ASP A 314 17.88 -9.12 -0.91
C ASP A 314 18.75 -8.51 0.19
N LYS A 315 20.07 -8.63 0.09
CA LYS A 315 20.97 -8.03 1.06
C LYS A 315 21.21 -6.56 0.76
N THR A 316 21.76 -6.27 -0.43
CA THR A 316 22.34 -4.97 -0.79
C THR A 316 21.24 -3.94 -1.08
N GLY A 317 21.33 -2.75 -0.46
CA GLY A 317 20.30 -1.72 -0.61
C GLY A 317 18.97 -2.02 0.13
N THR A 318 18.78 -3.23 0.62
CA THR A 318 17.56 -3.69 1.31
C THR A 318 17.77 -3.82 2.81
N LEU A 319 18.58 -4.78 3.27
CA LEU A 319 18.99 -4.94 4.67
C LEU A 319 20.24 -4.10 5.01
N THR A 320 20.95 -3.67 4.00
CA THR A 320 22.12 -2.81 4.07
C THR A 320 21.87 -1.52 3.31
N LYS A 321 22.69 -0.51 3.56
CA LYS A 321 22.55 0.84 2.95
C LYS A 321 22.95 0.88 1.46
N GLY A 322 23.57 -0.18 0.93
CA GLY A 322 24.19 -0.17 -0.40
C GLY A 322 25.42 0.76 -0.50
N VAL A 323 25.93 1.19 0.62
CA VAL A 323 27.08 2.08 0.71
C VAL A 323 28.25 1.35 1.33
N PHE A 324 29.29 1.18 0.54
CA PHE A 324 30.53 0.61 1.03
C PHE A 324 31.25 1.59 1.95
N ASN A 325 31.64 1.12 3.13
CA ASN A 325 32.41 1.89 4.11
C ASN A 325 33.61 1.08 4.59
N VAL A 326 34.71 1.79 4.91
CA VAL A 326 35.86 1.21 5.56
C VAL A 326 35.47 0.74 6.96
N GLN A 327 35.58 -0.56 7.21
CA GLN A 327 35.25 -1.20 8.49
C GLN A 327 36.48 -1.38 9.37
N GLU A 328 37.56 -1.89 8.79
CA GLU A 328 38.78 -2.22 9.51
C GLU A 328 40.00 -1.82 8.70
N ILE A 329 41.04 -1.31 9.38
CA ILE A 329 42.32 -0.94 8.80
C ILE A 329 43.41 -1.72 9.56
N HIS A 330 44.13 -2.61 8.86
CA HIS A 330 45.17 -3.46 9.39
C HIS A 330 46.52 -3.15 8.77
N PRO A 331 47.29 -2.22 9.39
CA PRO A 331 48.62 -1.85 8.90
C PRO A 331 49.69 -2.86 9.30
N GLU A 332 50.71 -3.02 8.43
CA GLU A 332 51.91 -3.80 8.71
C GLU A 332 53.15 -2.89 8.49
N GLY A 333 53.76 -2.45 9.59
CA GLY A 333 54.97 -1.62 9.57
C GLY A 333 54.76 -0.14 9.22
N VAL A 334 53.50 0.31 9.12
CA VAL A 334 53.10 1.70 8.91
C VAL A 334 51.98 2.09 9.88
N SER A 335 51.55 3.34 9.97
CA SER A 335 50.37 3.73 10.74
C SER A 335 49.07 3.45 9.97
N LYS A 336 47.92 3.47 10.68
CA LYS A 336 46.60 3.36 10.03
C LYS A 336 46.33 4.52 9.10
N GLU A 337 46.72 5.70 9.53
CA GLU A 337 46.57 6.96 8.79
C GLU A 337 47.40 6.93 7.49
N GLU A 338 48.65 6.46 7.55
CA GLU A 338 49.51 6.33 6.38
C GLU A 338 49.00 5.29 5.39
N LEU A 339 48.52 4.13 5.88
CA LEU A 339 47.93 3.09 5.04
C LEU A 339 46.70 3.62 4.30
N LEU A 340 45.81 4.32 5.02
CA LEU A 340 44.59 4.89 4.44
C LEU A 340 44.89 6.00 3.45
N GLU A 341 45.85 6.91 3.78
CA GLU A 341 46.29 7.98 2.90
C GLU A 341 46.80 7.41 1.57
N LEU A 342 47.82 6.55 1.62
CA LEU A 342 48.39 5.95 0.41
C LEU A 342 47.35 5.24 -0.44
N THR A 343 46.43 4.52 0.19
CA THR A 343 45.37 3.82 -0.51
C THR A 343 44.40 4.78 -1.17
N ALA A 344 43.96 5.85 -0.48
CA ALA A 344 43.08 6.86 -1.02
C ALA A 344 43.69 7.61 -2.21
N TYR A 345 45.02 7.90 -2.14
CA TYR A 345 45.76 8.54 -3.22
C TYR A 345 45.82 7.65 -4.48
N VAL A 346 46.15 6.35 -4.34
CA VAL A 346 46.22 5.42 -5.48
C VAL A 346 44.82 5.24 -6.12
N GLU A 347 43.77 5.14 -5.31
CA GLU A 347 42.39 4.94 -5.75
C GLU A 347 41.70 6.25 -6.20
N SER A 348 42.42 7.39 -6.20
CA SER A 348 41.81 8.71 -6.46
C SER A 348 41.22 8.85 -7.87
N TYR A 349 41.83 8.20 -8.85
CA TYR A 349 41.40 8.24 -10.24
C TYR A 349 40.30 7.21 -10.59
N SER A 350 40.06 6.24 -9.72
CA SER A 350 38.98 5.26 -9.93
C SER A 350 37.66 5.76 -9.41
N ASN A 351 36.58 5.50 -10.18
CA ASN A 351 35.19 5.75 -9.81
C ASN A 351 34.50 4.51 -9.22
N HIS A 352 35.26 3.45 -8.93
CA HIS A 352 34.71 2.25 -8.33
C HIS A 352 34.15 2.55 -6.91
N PRO A 353 32.99 1.96 -6.49
CA PRO A 353 32.41 2.20 -5.16
C PRO A 353 33.38 2.00 -3.99
N ILE A 354 34.31 1.03 -4.12
CA ILE A 354 35.38 0.79 -3.15
C ILE A 354 36.31 2.01 -3.06
N SER A 355 36.72 2.52 -4.20
CA SER A 355 37.63 3.70 -4.28
C SER A 355 36.98 4.94 -3.70
N LEU A 356 35.67 5.14 -3.96
CA LEU A 356 34.89 6.23 -3.37
C LEU A 356 34.78 6.10 -1.85
N SER A 357 34.69 4.86 -1.32
CA SER A 357 34.62 4.64 0.13
C SER A 357 35.97 4.96 0.83
N LEU A 358 37.07 4.62 0.17
CA LEU A 358 38.43 4.93 0.67
C LEU A 358 38.67 6.43 0.69
N LYS A 359 38.28 7.14 -0.38
CA LYS A 359 38.36 8.60 -0.45
C LYS A 359 37.55 9.29 0.66
N ARG A 360 36.31 8.82 0.87
CA ARG A 360 35.46 9.33 1.97
C ARG A 360 36.06 9.07 3.35
N ALA A 361 36.60 7.88 3.58
CA ALA A 361 37.20 7.52 4.85
C ALA A 361 38.46 8.35 5.14
N TYR A 362 39.24 8.70 4.09
CA TYR A 362 40.41 9.60 4.22
C TYR A 362 39.98 11.02 4.61
N GLY A 363 38.87 11.53 4.06
CA GLY A 363 38.21 12.78 4.50
C GLY A 363 39.02 14.08 4.31
N LYS A 364 40.12 14.02 3.59
CA LYS A 364 40.98 15.19 3.27
C LYS A 364 41.06 15.37 1.75
N GLU A 365 41.40 16.58 1.33
CA GLU A 365 41.61 16.88 -0.08
C GLU A 365 42.84 16.11 -0.59
N ILE A 366 42.70 15.49 -1.77
CA ILE A 366 43.75 14.70 -2.42
C ILE A 366 44.53 15.63 -3.35
N ASP A 367 45.78 15.84 -3.07
CA ASP A 367 46.68 16.57 -3.94
C ASP A 367 47.14 15.70 -5.11
N ASN A 368 46.53 15.90 -6.27
CA ASN A 368 46.87 15.17 -7.47
C ASN A 368 48.30 15.40 -7.98
N GLY A 369 48.97 16.47 -7.53
CA GLY A 369 50.37 16.74 -7.87
C GLY A 369 51.36 15.75 -7.23
N ARG A 370 50.94 14.97 -6.24
CA ARG A 370 51.72 13.89 -5.61
C ARG A 370 51.61 12.56 -6.31
N ILE A 371 50.75 12.44 -7.35
CA ILE A 371 50.42 11.17 -8.03
C ILE A 371 50.94 11.21 -9.47
N SER A 372 51.64 10.15 -9.88
CA SER A 372 52.03 9.91 -11.28
C SER A 372 51.88 8.41 -11.64
N ASP A 373 52.04 8.10 -12.93
CA ASP A 373 52.07 6.73 -13.47
C ASP A 373 50.92 5.84 -13.01
N VAL A 374 49.69 6.36 -13.10
CA VAL A 374 48.48 5.62 -12.69
C VAL A 374 48.13 4.58 -13.73
N GLU A 375 48.05 3.32 -13.31
CA GLU A 375 47.65 2.16 -14.11
C GLU A 375 46.54 1.39 -13.39
N GLU A 376 45.34 1.36 -13.97
CA GLU A 376 44.24 0.55 -13.48
C GLU A 376 44.22 -0.80 -14.18
N ILE A 377 44.37 -1.90 -13.43
CA ILE A 377 44.36 -3.27 -13.92
C ILE A 377 42.97 -3.88 -13.66
N SER A 378 42.17 -4.01 -14.72
CA SER A 378 40.78 -4.47 -14.61
C SER A 378 40.65 -5.79 -13.84
N GLY A 379 39.78 -5.81 -12.83
CA GLY A 379 39.54 -6.97 -11.96
C GLY A 379 40.67 -7.30 -10.98
N HIS A 380 41.70 -6.45 -10.84
CA HIS A 380 42.84 -6.64 -9.95
C HIS A 380 43.01 -5.49 -8.96
N GLY A 381 43.07 -4.24 -9.43
CA GLY A 381 43.29 -3.04 -8.63
C GLY A 381 44.02 -1.95 -9.37
N VAL A 382 44.60 -1.01 -8.64
CA VAL A 382 45.28 0.19 -9.16
C VAL A 382 46.74 0.22 -8.70
N ILE A 383 47.62 0.64 -9.57
CA ILE A 383 49.04 0.92 -9.32
C ILE A 383 49.29 2.39 -9.62
N ALA A 384 49.94 3.10 -8.73
CA ALA A 384 50.37 4.48 -9.00
C ALA A 384 51.66 4.82 -8.27
N THR A 385 52.33 5.85 -8.70
CA THR A 385 53.46 6.43 -7.99
C THR A 385 52.96 7.60 -7.13
N VAL A 386 53.11 7.48 -5.81
CA VAL A 386 52.72 8.50 -4.82
C VAL A 386 54.00 8.98 -4.09
N ASP A 387 54.29 10.25 -4.17
CA ASP A 387 55.53 10.84 -3.61
C ASP A 387 56.80 10.08 -4.00
N GLY A 388 56.88 9.63 -5.27
CA GLY A 388 58.03 8.87 -5.79
C GLY A 388 58.09 7.40 -5.32
N LYS A 389 57.09 6.90 -4.56
CA LYS A 389 57.00 5.50 -4.15
C LYS A 389 55.95 4.80 -5.02
N LYS A 390 56.27 3.61 -5.55
CA LYS A 390 55.32 2.78 -6.28
C LYS A 390 54.37 2.14 -5.29
N VAL A 391 53.12 2.56 -5.31
CA VAL A 391 52.04 2.03 -4.45
C VAL A 391 51.06 1.20 -5.27
N MET A 392 50.68 0.07 -4.73
CA MET A 392 49.72 -0.88 -5.32
C MET A 392 48.58 -1.12 -4.36
N ALA A 393 47.35 -0.92 -4.80
CA ALA A 393 46.16 -1.20 -4.03
C ALA A 393 45.22 -2.10 -4.83
N GLY A 394 44.76 -3.23 -4.27
CA GLY A 394 43.88 -4.14 -4.99
C GLY A 394 43.60 -5.43 -4.25
N ASN A 395 43.01 -6.39 -4.99
CA ASN A 395 42.66 -7.69 -4.43
C ASN A 395 43.85 -8.66 -4.40
N ILE A 396 43.60 -9.87 -3.91
CA ILE A 396 44.61 -10.95 -3.83
C ILE A 396 45.22 -11.28 -5.20
N LYS A 397 44.47 -11.09 -6.31
CA LYS A 397 44.99 -11.39 -7.65
C LYS A 397 46.10 -10.42 -8.03
N LEU A 398 45.97 -9.14 -7.66
CA LEU A 398 47.03 -8.14 -7.85
C LEU A 398 48.30 -8.51 -7.08
N MET A 399 48.17 -8.86 -5.79
CA MET A 399 49.30 -9.28 -4.96
C MET A 399 50.01 -10.51 -5.53
N LYS A 400 49.27 -11.50 -6.01
CA LYS A 400 49.83 -12.69 -6.68
C LYS A 400 50.52 -12.36 -7.99
N MET A 401 49.96 -11.49 -8.81
CA MET A 401 50.52 -11.09 -10.08
C MET A 401 51.87 -10.36 -9.92
N MET A 402 51.99 -9.61 -8.81
CA MET A 402 53.20 -8.85 -8.46
C MET A 402 54.18 -9.63 -7.54
N ASP A 403 53.91 -10.90 -7.26
CA ASP A 403 54.69 -11.77 -6.37
C ASP A 403 54.92 -11.18 -4.97
N ILE A 404 53.87 -10.53 -4.43
CA ILE A 404 53.89 -9.88 -3.12
C ILE A 404 53.27 -10.79 -2.08
N PRO A 405 53.94 -11.09 -0.94
CA PRO A 405 53.34 -11.77 0.18
C PRO A 405 52.15 -10.97 0.72
N TYR A 406 51.05 -11.62 1.02
CA TYR A 406 49.83 -10.97 1.52
C TYR A 406 49.21 -11.77 2.68
N PHE A 407 48.33 -11.15 3.45
CA PHE A 407 47.58 -11.83 4.51
C PHE A 407 46.64 -12.89 3.92
N LYS A 408 46.77 -14.15 4.42
CA LYS A 408 46.00 -15.31 3.91
C LYS A 408 44.86 -15.74 4.82
N GLY A 409 44.51 -14.95 5.85
CA GLY A 409 43.39 -15.24 6.75
C GLY A 409 42.02 -15.02 6.08
N GLU A 410 40.97 -15.62 6.63
CA GLU A 410 39.60 -15.30 6.21
C GLU A 410 39.25 -13.87 6.61
N LEU A 411 38.93 -13.05 5.63
CA LEU A 411 38.51 -11.66 5.80
C LEU A 411 37.01 -11.53 5.53
N ILE A 412 36.34 -10.76 6.36
CA ILE A 412 34.90 -10.58 6.30
C ILE A 412 34.61 -9.23 5.65
N GLY A 413 34.51 -9.22 4.34
CA GLY A 413 34.35 -8.04 3.52
C GLY A 413 35.24 -8.10 2.29
N THR A 414 35.21 -7.02 1.51
CA THR A 414 36.15 -6.83 0.40
C THR A 414 37.45 -6.27 0.96
N ALA A 415 38.53 -7.02 0.87
CA ALA A 415 39.83 -6.56 1.32
C ALA A 415 40.59 -5.88 0.17
N VAL A 416 41.05 -4.67 0.39
CA VAL A 416 42.00 -3.97 -0.45
C VAL A 416 43.37 -4.16 0.20
N HIS A 417 44.21 -4.99 -0.42
CA HIS A 417 45.58 -5.21 -0.01
C HIS A 417 46.47 -4.11 -0.59
N VAL A 418 47.43 -3.64 0.21
CA VAL A 418 48.28 -2.50 -0.17
C VAL A 418 49.74 -2.87 -0.03
N ALA A 419 50.51 -2.48 -1.03
CA ALA A 419 51.95 -2.66 -1.02
C ALA A 419 52.67 -1.39 -1.54
N VAL A 420 53.86 -1.12 -1.00
CA VAL A 420 54.72 0.01 -1.38
C VAL A 420 56.09 -0.54 -1.77
N ASN A 421 56.56 -0.20 -2.98
CA ASN A 421 57.86 -0.66 -3.49
C ASN A 421 58.03 -2.21 -3.34
N ASN A 422 57.02 -2.95 -3.73
CA ASN A 422 56.93 -4.41 -3.63
C ASN A 422 56.93 -4.99 -2.19
N LYS A 423 56.80 -4.13 -1.16
CA LYS A 423 56.66 -4.57 0.22
C LYS A 423 55.21 -4.43 0.68
N TYR A 424 54.63 -5.49 1.18
CA TYR A 424 53.29 -5.47 1.76
C TYR A 424 53.25 -4.56 3.01
N ILE A 425 52.26 -3.67 3.10
CA ILE A 425 52.09 -2.73 4.18
C ILE A 425 50.75 -2.84 4.91
N GLY A 426 49.89 -3.79 4.48
CA GLY A 426 48.63 -4.06 5.16
C GLY A 426 47.43 -4.19 4.23
N TYR A 427 46.27 -4.22 4.83
CA TYR A 427 44.98 -4.30 4.10
C TYR A 427 43.90 -3.47 4.79
N ILE A 428 42.91 -3.07 3.99
CA ILE A 428 41.72 -2.33 4.43
C ILE A 428 40.49 -3.18 4.08
N VAL A 429 39.63 -3.44 5.08
CA VAL A 429 38.38 -4.18 4.88
C VAL A 429 37.26 -3.19 4.66
N ILE A 430 36.56 -3.36 3.56
CA ILE A 430 35.42 -2.55 3.15
C ILE A 430 34.21 -3.48 3.10
N ALA A 431 33.12 -3.07 3.73
CA ALA A 431 31.86 -3.80 3.68
C ALA A 431 30.68 -2.82 3.58
N ASP A 432 29.58 -3.35 3.09
CA ASP A 432 28.31 -2.65 3.06
C ASP A 432 27.72 -2.57 4.47
N GLU A 433 27.25 -1.39 4.85
CA GLU A 433 26.75 -1.12 6.21
C GLU A 433 25.33 -1.62 6.39
N VAL A 434 25.08 -2.41 7.42
CA VAL A 434 23.74 -2.88 7.80
C VAL A 434 22.91 -1.66 8.26
N LYS A 435 21.64 -1.58 7.80
CA LYS A 435 20.73 -0.53 8.26
C LYS A 435 20.41 -0.68 9.74
N PRO A 436 20.26 0.42 10.49
CA PRO A 436 20.11 0.38 11.96
C PRO A 436 18.90 -0.41 12.44
N ASP A 437 17.81 -0.44 11.65
CA ASP A 437 16.55 -1.09 12.00
C ASP A 437 16.39 -2.50 11.42
N SER A 438 17.34 -3.00 10.61
CA SER A 438 17.25 -4.33 9.97
C SER A 438 17.12 -5.47 10.99
N ALA A 439 17.91 -5.46 12.07
CA ALA A 439 17.82 -6.47 13.11
C ALA A 439 16.46 -6.43 13.82
N GLN A 440 15.94 -5.22 14.08
CA GLN A 440 14.61 -5.03 14.67
C GLN A 440 13.52 -5.53 13.72
N ALA A 441 13.62 -5.25 12.41
CA ALA A 441 12.70 -5.72 11.39
C ALA A 441 12.59 -7.25 11.38
N ILE A 442 13.73 -7.96 11.38
CA ILE A 442 13.77 -9.43 11.43
C ILE A 442 13.10 -9.96 12.70
N LYS A 443 13.39 -9.35 13.86
CA LYS A 443 12.77 -9.71 15.13
C LYS A 443 11.25 -9.53 15.13
N GLU A 444 10.76 -8.41 14.58
CA GLU A 444 9.33 -8.14 14.50
C GLU A 444 8.60 -9.06 13.52
N LEU A 445 9.23 -9.43 12.40
CA LEU A 445 8.69 -10.40 11.47
C LEU A 445 8.56 -11.80 12.12
N LYS A 446 9.54 -12.23 12.89
CA LYS A 446 9.46 -13.47 13.68
C LYS A 446 8.31 -13.40 14.70
N ALA A 447 8.17 -12.29 15.40
CA ALA A 447 7.06 -12.06 16.33
C ALA A 447 5.69 -12.02 15.63
N ALA A 448 5.65 -11.67 14.35
CA ALA A 448 4.45 -11.71 13.51
C ALA A 448 4.11 -13.12 12.97
N ASN A 449 4.79 -14.19 13.45
CA ASN A 449 4.63 -15.59 13.05
C ASN A 449 5.01 -15.87 11.59
N ILE A 450 6.02 -15.19 11.05
CA ILE A 450 6.67 -15.59 9.79
C ILE A 450 7.42 -16.89 10.06
N LYS A 451 7.16 -17.90 9.25
CA LYS A 451 7.73 -19.25 9.43
C LYS A 451 9.21 -19.31 9.08
N GLN A 452 9.61 -18.52 8.07
CA GLN A 452 10.98 -18.52 7.58
C GLN A 452 11.36 -17.17 7.01
N ILE A 453 12.53 -16.67 7.38
CA ILE A 453 13.16 -15.47 6.85
C ILE A 453 14.44 -15.89 6.14
N VAL A 454 14.54 -15.54 4.86
CA VAL A 454 15.65 -15.94 3.99
C VAL A 454 16.35 -14.69 3.46
N MET A 455 17.67 -14.75 3.32
CA MET A 455 18.45 -13.70 2.66
C MET A 455 19.12 -14.26 1.40
N LEU A 456 18.98 -13.55 0.30
CA LEU A 456 19.69 -13.79 -0.96
C LEU A 456 20.77 -12.74 -1.14
N THR A 457 21.95 -13.13 -1.60
CA THR A 457 23.04 -12.19 -1.88
C THR A 457 23.98 -12.70 -2.96
N GLY A 458 24.54 -11.79 -3.75
CA GLY A 458 25.64 -12.08 -4.67
C GLY A 458 27.02 -12.10 -3.99
N ASP A 459 27.11 -11.70 -2.73
CA ASP A 459 28.36 -11.72 -1.98
C ASP A 459 28.86 -13.14 -1.73
N ASN A 460 30.15 -13.24 -1.35
CA ASN A 460 30.73 -14.52 -0.97
C ASN A 460 30.06 -15.08 0.31
N LYS A 461 30.15 -16.39 0.48
CA LYS A 461 29.48 -17.14 1.55
C LYS A 461 29.86 -16.65 2.95
N SER A 462 31.11 -16.21 3.18
CA SER A 462 31.58 -15.75 4.50
C SER A 462 30.90 -14.43 4.89
N VAL A 463 30.80 -13.47 3.99
CA VAL A 463 30.13 -12.18 4.21
C VAL A 463 28.61 -12.39 4.40
N GLY A 464 27.97 -13.14 3.51
CA GLY A 464 26.54 -13.43 3.61
C GLY A 464 26.18 -14.11 4.93
N SER A 465 26.97 -15.12 5.35
CA SER A 465 26.73 -15.85 6.61
C SER A 465 26.92 -14.99 7.86
N LYS A 466 27.91 -14.05 7.86
CA LYS A 466 28.11 -13.12 8.98
C LYS A 466 26.90 -12.18 9.13
N VAL A 467 26.48 -11.54 8.05
CA VAL A 467 25.34 -10.62 8.08
C VAL A 467 24.05 -11.35 8.46
N ALA A 468 23.81 -12.53 7.92
CA ALA A 468 22.64 -13.36 8.28
C ALA A 468 22.62 -13.71 9.77
N LYS A 469 23.75 -14.07 10.35
CA LYS A 469 23.89 -14.39 11.78
C LYS A 469 23.68 -13.15 12.65
N GLU A 470 24.25 -12.01 12.27
CA GLU A 470 24.11 -10.74 12.97
C GLU A 470 22.64 -10.29 13.01
N LEU A 471 21.93 -10.37 11.89
CA LEU A 471 20.52 -10.00 11.77
C LEU A 471 19.57 -11.07 12.33
N GLY A 472 20.04 -12.30 12.56
CA GLY A 472 19.21 -13.41 13.00
C GLY A 472 18.30 -13.97 11.90
N VAL A 473 18.71 -13.91 10.64
CA VAL A 473 18.03 -14.54 9.50
C VAL A 473 18.13 -16.05 9.58
N ASP A 474 17.08 -16.78 9.20
CA ASP A 474 17.01 -18.25 9.37
C ASP A 474 17.85 -19.00 8.33
N LYS A 475 17.93 -18.46 7.10
CA LYS A 475 18.65 -19.08 5.99
C LYS A 475 19.27 -18.04 5.07
N VAL A 476 20.45 -18.33 4.55
CA VAL A 476 21.14 -17.48 3.58
C VAL A 476 21.59 -18.28 2.37
N TYR A 477 21.42 -17.72 1.20
CA TYR A 477 22.01 -18.19 -0.04
C TYR A 477 22.93 -17.09 -0.58
N ALA A 478 24.18 -17.43 -0.77
CA ALA A 478 25.23 -16.53 -1.19
C ALA A 478 25.77 -16.89 -2.58
N GLU A 479 26.57 -16.01 -3.19
CA GLU A 479 27.23 -16.18 -4.49
C GLU A 479 26.23 -16.33 -5.64
N LEU A 480 25.05 -15.73 -5.51
CA LEU A 480 23.97 -15.82 -6.48
C LEU A 480 24.09 -14.77 -7.60
N LEU A 481 23.96 -15.19 -8.83
CA LEU A 481 23.69 -14.32 -9.97
C LEU A 481 22.19 -13.95 -9.99
N PRO A 482 21.77 -12.90 -10.73
CA PRO A 482 20.36 -12.51 -10.80
C PRO A 482 19.41 -13.65 -11.22
N ALA A 483 19.82 -14.52 -12.15
CA ALA A 483 19.03 -15.68 -12.55
C ALA A 483 18.89 -16.72 -11.42
N ASP A 484 19.97 -16.95 -10.66
CA ASP A 484 19.98 -17.89 -9.54
C ASP A 484 19.03 -17.45 -8.42
N LYS A 485 18.88 -16.14 -8.21
CA LYS A 485 17.91 -15.60 -7.23
C LYS A 485 16.48 -16.02 -7.57
N VAL A 486 16.11 -15.99 -8.86
CA VAL A 486 14.78 -16.44 -9.32
C VAL A 486 14.61 -17.95 -9.08
N GLU A 487 15.64 -18.76 -9.41
CA GLU A 487 15.61 -20.20 -9.18
C GLU A 487 15.44 -20.53 -7.68
N LYS A 488 16.17 -19.84 -6.80
CA LYS A 488 16.03 -20.02 -5.35
C LYS A 488 14.66 -19.60 -4.83
N LEU A 489 14.05 -18.57 -5.40
CA LEU A 489 12.69 -18.19 -5.09
C LEU A 489 11.71 -19.31 -5.46
N GLU A 490 11.87 -19.95 -6.64
CA GLU A 490 11.04 -21.10 -7.06
C GLU A 490 11.18 -22.30 -6.11
N GLU A 491 12.39 -22.60 -5.64
CA GLU A 491 12.58 -23.64 -4.62
C GLU A 491 11.82 -23.32 -3.32
N LEU A 492 11.82 -22.05 -2.90
CA LEU A 492 11.14 -21.61 -1.68
C LEU A 492 9.60 -21.66 -1.81
N PHE A 493 9.05 -21.50 -3.02
CA PHE A 493 7.62 -21.68 -3.25
C PHE A 493 7.11 -23.08 -2.85
N SER A 494 7.95 -24.11 -2.99
CA SER A 494 7.59 -25.47 -2.59
C SER A 494 7.49 -25.68 -1.07
N GLN A 495 8.06 -24.76 -0.28
CA GLN A 495 8.14 -24.84 1.18
C GLN A 495 6.96 -24.14 1.89
N LYS A 496 6.18 -23.32 1.19
CA LYS A 496 5.00 -22.69 1.77
C LYS A 496 3.79 -23.61 1.77
N SER A 497 2.83 -23.37 2.68
CA SER A 497 1.56 -24.08 2.67
C SER A 497 0.69 -23.68 1.45
N THR A 498 -0.34 -24.45 1.15
CA THR A 498 -1.24 -24.21 0.00
C THR A 498 -1.87 -22.80 0.02
N LYS A 499 -2.14 -22.25 1.19
CA LYS A 499 -2.67 -20.88 1.36
C LYS A 499 -1.59 -19.85 1.64
N GLY A 500 -0.41 -20.29 2.09
CA GLY A 500 0.69 -19.42 2.46
C GLY A 500 1.24 -18.65 1.27
N LYS A 501 1.72 -17.43 1.52
CA LYS A 501 2.32 -16.53 0.54
C LYS A 501 3.80 -16.32 0.81
N LEU A 502 4.54 -16.04 -0.24
CA LEU A 502 5.95 -15.68 -0.20
C LEU A 502 6.09 -14.22 -0.63
N ALA A 503 6.72 -13.41 0.23
CA ALA A 503 7.08 -12.04 -0.08
C ALA A 503 8.56 -11.95 -0.39
N PHE A 504 8.92 -11.24 -1.46
CA PHE A 504 10.30 -10.86 -1.76
C PHE A 504 10.48 -9.37 -1.53
N VAL A 505 11.58 -8.99 -0.88
CA VAL A 505 11.93 -7.62 -0.54
C VAL A 505 13.26 -7.26 -1.21
N GLY A 506 13.27 -6.21 -2.02
CA GLY A 506 14.46 -5.76 -2.76
C GLY A 506 14.45 -4.24 -2.99
N ASP A 507 15.53 -3.72 -3.55
CA ASP A 507 15.66 -2.30 -3.94
C ASP A 507 15.03 -2.00 -5.32
N GLY A 508 14.70 -3.03 -6.08
CA GLY A 508 13.98 -2.97 -7.35
C GLY A 508 14.82 -2.69 -8.59
N ILE A 509 16.04 -2.22 -8.47
CA ILE A 509 16.88 -1.90 -9.65
C ILE A 509 17.39 -3.20 -10.31
N ASN A 510 17.95 -4.09 -9.49
CA ASN A 510 18.53 -5.35 -9.96
C ASN A 510 17.58 -6.55 -9.79
N ASP A 511 16.58 -6.39 -8.93
CA ASP A 511 15.71 -7.48 -8.48
C ASP A 511 14.30 -7.45 -9.09
N ALA A 512 14.04 -6.58 -10.07
CA ALA A 512 12.73 -6.48 -10.72
C ALA A 512 12.15 -7.83 -11.20
N PRO A 513 12.93 -8.76 -11.80
CA PRO A 513 12.42 -10.07 -12.17
C PRO A 513 12.00 -10.93 -10.96
N VAL A 514 12.73 -10.81 -9.84
CA VAL A 514 12.44 -11.56 -8.60
C VAL A 514 11.22 -10.97 -7.90
N LEU A 515 11.12 -9.63 -7.85
CA LEU A 515 9.94 -8.90 -7.33
C LEU A 515 8.66 -9.30 -8.07
N ALA A 516 8.70 -9.29 -9.40
CA ALA A 516 7.55 -9.64 -10.23
C ALA A 516 7.16 -11.14 -10.12
N ARG A 517 8.11 -12.01 -9.76
CA ARG A 517 7.88 -13.46 -9.66
C ARG A 517 7.30 -13.88 -8.31
N ALA A 518 7.57 -13.15 -7.24
CA ALA A 518 7.05 -13.42 -5.90
C ALA A 518 5.50 -13.38 -5.85
N ASP A 519 4.89 -13.99 -4.82
CA ASP A 519 3.45 -13.78 -4.56
C ASP A 519 3.20 -12.29 -4.21
N ILE A 520 4.21 -11.64 -3.58
CA ILE A 520 4.18 -10.21 -3.24
C ILE A 520 5.60 -9.67 -3.40
N GLY A 521 5.79 -8.74 -4.33
CA GLY A 521 7.00 -7.95 -4.46
C GLY A 521 6.93 -6.69 -3.59
N ILE A 522 7.93 -6.50 -2.71
CA ILE A 522 8.04 -5.32 -1.85
C ILE A 522 9.31 -4.55 -2.22
N ALA A 523 9.17 -3.32 -2.69
CA ALA A 523 10.31 -2.44 -2.97
C ALA A 523 10.62 -1.55 -1.78
N MET A 524 11.93 -1.37 -1.51
CA MET A 524 12.45 -0.51 -0.47
C MET A 524 12.94 0.81 -1.05
N GLY A 525 12.84 1.91 -0.25
CA GLY A 525 13.41 3.21 -0.62
C GLY A 525 12.80 3.84 -1.87
N GLY A 526 11.49 3.68 -2.10
CA GLY A 526 10.78 4.04 -3.33
C GLY A 526 10.90 5.49 -3.81
N LEU A 527 11.49 6.37 -3.01
CA LEU A 527 11.70 7.79 -3.37
C LEU A 527 12.79 8.00 -4.44
N GLY A 528 13.54 6.95 -4.83
CA GLY A 528 14.67 7.05 -5.76
C GLY A 528 14.61 6.18 -7.01
N SER A 529 13.72 5.19 -7.09
CA SER A 529 13.71 4.22 -8.20
C SER A 529 12.34 4.03 -8.81
N ASP A 530 12.10 4.64 -9.96
CA ASP A 530 10.87 4.47 -10.74
C ASP A 530 10.65 3.00 -11.14
N ALA A 531 11.73 2.29 -11.50
CA ALA A 531 11.68 0.88 -11.86
C ALA A 531 11.25 -0.01 -10.68
N ALA A 532 11.68 0.31 -9.45
CA ALA A 532 11.26 -0.38 -8.24
C ALA A 532 9.76 -0.16 -7.96
N ILE A 533 9.32 1.09 -8.08
CA ILE A 533 7.91 1.44 -7.92
C ILE A 533 7.06 0.68 -8.93
N GLU A 534 7.48 0.56 -10.19
CA GLU A 534 6.71 -0.11 -11.23
C GLU A 534 6.63 -1.62 -11.01
N ALA A 535 7.73 -2.27 -10.67
CA ALA A 535 7.84 -3.73 -10.55
C ALA A 535 7.20 -4.30 -9.27
N ALA A 536 7.15 -3.53 -8.17
CA ALA A 536 6.66 -4.02 -6.88
C ALA A 536 5.15 -3.90 -6.73
N ASP A 537 4.57 -4.72 -5.87
CA ASP A 537 3.15 -4.70 -5.46
C ASP A 537 2.93 -3.81 -4.23
N ILE A 538 3.96 -3.69 -3.39
CA ILE A 538 4.01 -2.83 -2.21
C ILE A 538 5.31 -2.04 -2.26
N VAL A 539 5.23 -0.75 -1.96
CA VAL A 539 6.40 0.14 -1.92
C VAL A 539 6.53 0.74 -0.53
N ILE A 540 7.68 0.54 0.09
CA ILE A 540 8.07 1.21 1.32
C ILE A 540 8.77 2.51 0.93
N MET A 541 8.14 3.66 1.23
CA MET A 541 8.63 4.97 0.82
C MET A 541 9.89 5.38 1.58
N THR A 542 10.01 4.94 2.82
CA THR A 542 11.21 5.11 3.65
C THR A 542 12.21 4.01 3.38
N ASP A 543 13.45 4.20 3.81
CA ASP A 543 14.48 3.19 3.70
C ASP A 543 14.58 2.29 4.95
N GLU A 544 13.42 2.03 5.60
CA GLU A 544 13.29 1.32 6.88
C GLU A 544 12.66 -0.07 6.71
N PRO A 545 13.45 -1.18 6.79
CA PRO A 545 12.92 -2.55 6.75
C PRO A 545 11.84 -2.87 7.80
N SER A 546 11.84 -2.20 8.96
CA SER A 546 10.83 -2.38 10.01
C SER A 546 9.40 -2.05 9.58
N LYS A 547 9.24 -1.20 8.56
CA LYS A 547 7.91 -0.88 7.97
C LYS A 547 7.22 -2.10 7.36
N ILE A 548 7.96 -3.13 6.95
CA ILE A 548 7.38 -4.38 6.44
C ILE A 548 6.56 -5.09 7.53
N ALA A 549 7.09 -5.15 8.75
CA ALA A 549 6.35 -5.71 9.88
C ALA A 549 5.10 -4.87 10.21
N THR A 550 5.20 -3.53 10.09
CA THR A 550 4.07 -2.62 10.21
C THR A 550 3.01 -2.87 9.13
N ALA A 551 3.42 -3.05 7.87
CA ALA A 551 2.54 -3.40 6.76
C ALA A 551 1.77 -4.70 7.03
N MET A 552 2.46 -5.73 7.53
CA MET A 552 1.84 -7.01 7.91
C MET A 552 0.83 -6.87 9.05
N LYS A 553 1.13 -6.07 10.08
CA LYS A 553 0.21 -5.79 11.18
C LYS A 553 -1.07 -5.10 10.67
N ILE A 554 -0.93 -4.11 9.78
CA ILE A 554 -2.05 -3.42 9.13
C ILE A 554 -2.89 -4.40 8.30
N SER A 555 -2.25 -5.25 7.51
CA SER A 555 -2.88 -6.26 6.67
C SER A 555 -3.70 -7.26 7.50
N LYS A 556 -3.10 -7.84 8.53
CA LYS A 556 -3.77 -8.76 9.47
C LYS A 556 -4.95 -8.11 10.19
N LYS A 557 -4.81 -6.84 10.61
CA LYS A 557 -5.90 -6.07 11.22
C LYS A 557 -7.05 -5.85 10.24
N THR A 558 -6.74 -5.46 9.01
CA THR A 558 -7.73 -5.22 7.95
C THR A 558 -8.52 -6.49 7.64
N LEU A 559 -7.82 -7.60 7.45
CA LEU A 559 -8.43 -8.89 7.17
C LEU A 559 -9.30 -9.38 8.35
N LYS A 560 -8.84 -9.19 9.59
CA LYS A 560 -9.63 -9.49 10.79
C LYS A 560 -10.94 -8.69 10.83
N ILE A 561 -10.90 -7.40 10.51
CA ILE A 561 -12.09 -6.53 10.46
C ILE A 561 -13.04 -7.01 9.35
N ALA A 562 -12.53 -7.32 8.17
CA ALA A 562 -13.33 -7.85 7.07
C ALA A 562 -14.02 -9.17 7.48
N HIS A 563 -13.30 -10.12 8.10
CA HIS A 563 -13.88 -11.36 8.61
C HIS A 563 -14.94 -11.13 9.71
N GLN A 564 -14.70 -10.19 10.64
CA GLN A 564 -15.70 -9.82 11.65
C GLN A 564 -17.01 -9.35 10.98
N ASN A 565 -16.90 -8.51 9.95
CA ASN A 565 -18.06 -8.01 9.22
C ASN A 565 -18.78 -9.15 8.47
N ILE A 566 -18.04 -10.08 7.87
CA ILE A 566 -18.62 -11.26 7.18
C ILE A 566 -19.43 -12.11 8.18
N VAL A 567 -18.81 -12.52 9.27
CA VAL A 567 -19.45 -13.40 10.27
C VAL A 567 -20.65 -12.72 10.90
N PHE A 568 -20.52 -11.46 11.29
CA PHE A 568 -21.58 -10.69 11.91
C PHE A 568 -22.77 -10.50 10.96
N ALA A 569 -22.52 -10.05 9.72
CA ALA A 569 -23.58 -9.78 8.75
C ALA A 569 -24.31 -11.07 8.33
N ILE A 570 -23.59 -12.16 8.06
CA ILE A 570 -24.20 -13.45 7.70
C ILE A 570 -24.97 -14.03 8.88
N GLY A 571 -24.40 -13.98 10.10
CA GLY A 571 -25.04 -14.51 11.30
C GLY A 571 -26.40 -13.84 11.59
N ILE A 572 -26.44 -12.52 11.61
CA ILE A 572 -27.71 -11.78 11.83
C ILE A 572 -28.69 -12.03 10.70
N LYS A 573 -28.23 -12.08 9.44
CA LYS A 573 -29.09 -12.37 8.29
C LYS A 573 -29.78 -13.74 8.41
N ILE A 574 -29.03 -14.78 8.73
CA ILE A 574 -29.59 -16.13 8.88
C ILE A 574 -30.66 -16.13 9.97
N ILE A 575 -30.41 -15.48 11.11
CA ILE A 575 -31.38 -15.37 12.22
C ILE A 575 -32.67 -14.68 11.73
N VAL A 576 -32.54 -13.50 11.09
CA VAL A 576 -33.71 -12.72 10.66
C VAL A 576 -34.46 -13.43 9.52
N LEU A 577 -33.78 -14.11 8.59
CA LEU A 577 -34.40 -14.93 7.55
C LEU A 577 -35.27 -16.07 8.15
N ILE A 578 -34.73 -16.75 9.16
CA ILE A 578 -35.48 -17.81 9.89
C ILE A 578 -36.69 -17.19 10.57
N LEU A 579 -36.54 -16.10 11.31
CA LEU A 579 -37.64 -15.41 12.01
C LEU A 579 -38.71 -14.92 11.01
N SER A 580 -38.32 -14.42 9.84
CA SER A 580 -39.25 -14.00 8.77
C SER A 580 -40.03 -15.18 8.19
N ALA A 581 -39.36 -16.30 7.94
CA ALA A 581 -40.01 -17.52 7.42
C ALA A 581 -41.05 -18.09 8.40
N PHE A 582 -40.81 -18.00 9.72
CA PHE A 582 -41.76 -18.37 10.74
C PHE A 582 -42.86 -17.32 11.01
N GLY A 583 -42.79 -16.14 10.36
CA GLY A 583 -43.74 -15.05 10.55
C GLY A 583 -43.61 -14.29 11.87
N ILE A 584 -42.47 -14.45 12.56
CA ILE A 584 -42.14 -13.74 13.83
C ILE A 584 -41.61 -12.33 13.53
N ALA A 585 -40.81 -12.18 12.49
CA ALA A 585 -40.29 -10.90 12.08
C ALA A 585 -41.21 -10.22 11.06
N THR A 586 -41.63 -8.99 11.37
CA THR A 586 -42.33 -8.10 10.43
C THR A 586 -41.37 -7.53 9.39
N MET A 587 -41.89 -7.00 8.28
CA MET A 587 -41.10 -6.30 7.28
C MET A 587 -40.33 -5.10 7.89
N TRP A 588 -40.91 -4.40 8.88
CA TRP A 588 -40.24 -3.32 9.62
C TRP A 588 -39.01 -3.82 10.37
N ALA A 589 -39.18 -4.89 11.14
CA ALA A 589 -38.08 -5.49 11.90
C ALA A 589 -36.99 -5.99 10.94
N ALA A 590 -37.37 -6.54 9.82
CA ALA A 590 -36.48 -7.07 8.78
C ALA A 590 -35.59 -5.97 8.18
N ILE A 591 -36.17 -4.87 7.72
CA ILE A 591 -35.42 -3.76 7.12
C ILE A 591 -34.58 -3.00 8.18
N PHE A 592 -35.11 -2.82 9.39
CA PHE A 592 -34.39 -2.19 10.47
C PHE A 592 -33.15 -2.97 10.87
N ALA A 593 -33.25 -4.31 10.93
CA ALA A 593 -32.12 -5.18 11.16
C ALA A 593 -31.07 -5.08 10.05
N ASP A 594 -31.48 -5.09 8.76
CA ASP A 594 -30.56 -5.00 7.63
C ASP A 594 -29.81 -3.67 7.59
N VAL A 595 -30.50 -2.54 7.77
CA VAL A 595 -29.89 -1.21 7.83
C VAL A 595 -28.99 -1.08 9.07
N GLY A 596 -29.41 -1.58 10.23
CA GLY A 596 -28.63 -1.57 11.47
C GLY A 596 -27.33 -2.37 11.34
N VAL A 597 -27.39 -3.58 10.78
CA VAL A 597 -26.20 -4.41 10.48
C VAL A 597 -25.25 -3.68 9.53
N THR A 598 -25.80 -3.05 8.50
CA THR A 598 -24.99 -2.28 7.52
C THR A 598 -24.26 -1.12 8.21
N ILE A 599 -24.94 -0.34 9.06
CA ILE A 599 -24.33 0.76 9.81
C ILE A 599 -23.21 0.25 10.71
N ILE A 600 -23.45 -0.81 11.48
CA ILE A 600 -22.46 -1.39 12.40
C ILE A 600 -21.25 -1.91 11.61
N ALA A 601 -21.47 -2.63 10.51
CA ALA A 601 -20.39 -3.16 9.68
C ALA A 601 -19.54 -2.04 9.04
N VAL A 602 -20.16 -0.95 8.60
CA VAL A 602 -19.48 0.24 8.07
C VAL A 602 -18.66 0.92 9.16
N LEU A 603 -19.23 1.13 10.37
CA LEU A 603 -18.49 1.71 11.49
C LEU A 603 -17.31 0.83 11.92
N ASN A 604 -17.46 -0.49 11.90
CA ASN A 604 -16.36 -1.41 12.16
C ASN A 604 -15.27 -1.31 11.08
N ALA A 605 -15.65 -1.17 9.80
CA ALA A 605 -14.72 -1.02 8.68
C ALA A 605 -13.81 0.22 8.84
N PHE A 606 -14.34 1.34 9.36
CA PHE A 606 -13.53 2.55 9.62
C PHE A 606 -12.37 2.32 10.60
N ARG A 607 -12.42 1.29 11.44
CA ARG A 607 -11.31 0.94 12.35
C ARG A 607 -10.04 0.52 11.61
N ALA A 608 -10.16 0.07 10.35
CA ALA A 608 -9.00 -0.27 9.53
C ALA A 608 -8.13 0.97 9.21
N LEU A 609 -8.73 2.15 9.10
CA LEU A 609 -8.02 3.41 8.85
C LEU A 609 -7.17 3.89 10.04
N ASN A 610 -7.48 3.44 11.26
CA ASN A 610 -6.77 3.86 12.47
C ASN A 610 -5.54 2.98 12.71
N VAL A 611 -4.36 3.46 12.37
CA VAL A 611 -3.06 2.77 12.49
C VAL A 611 -2.13 3.44 13.52
N LYS A 612 -2.67 4.28 14.44
CA LYS A 612 -1.83 5.04 15.40
C LYS A 612 -1.00 4.16 16.34
N ASN A 613 -1.48 2.95 16.66
CA ASN A 613 -0.85 2.05 17.65
C ASN A 613 -0.25 0.78 16.98
N LEU A 614 0.11 0.86 15.72
CA LEU A 614 0.70 -0.26 14.97
C LEU A 614 2.13 0.04 14.58
#